data_8a8548f5f6013a1a17c54ffd4b455b46
#
_entry.id   8a8548f5f6013a1a17c54ffd4b455b46
#
_cell.length_a   1.000
_cell.length_b   1.000
_cell.length_c   1.000
_cell.angle_alpha   90.00
_cell.angle_beta   90.00
_cell.angle_gamma   90.00
#
_symmetry.space_group_name_H-M   'P 1'
#
loop_
_entity.id
_entity.type
_entity.pdbx_description
1 polymer ?
#
loop_
_entity_poly.entity_id
_entity_poly.type
_entity_poly.pdbx_seq_one_letter_code
_entity_poly.pdbx_strand_id
1 'polypeptide(L)'
;MKKYYAVKAGKVPGIYRDWDSCKAQVHGFKGAIYKSFKTEEEALAFMGEIREEKDDASYDVVAYVDGSYRHDDASYSYGVSMSWEGGSWEDSCRFTGEMASMRNVAGEILGATVAMKKALELGFCTMKLCYDYAGIEHWAKGEWKCNKKGTIDYKAFYDSVKDRLEVTFVKIEAHTGVEGNERADTLAKEATFSSTDEG
;
A
#
# COMPACT_ATOMS: atom_id res chain seq x y z
N MET A 1 14.22 33.80 8.08
CA MET A 1 14.45 32.50 7.41
C MET A 1 13.55 32.41 6.19
N LYS A 2 14.10 32.16 5.01
CA LYS A 2 13.31 31.88 3.81
C LYS A 2 12.55 30.55 4.03
N LYS A 3 11.24 30.53 3.79
CA LYS A 3 10.43 29.33 3.79
C LYS A 3 9.93 29.08 2.38
N TYR A 4 9.79 27.81 2.03
CA TYR A 4 9.23 27.36 0.77
C TYR A 4 7.88 26.71 1.07
N TYR A 5 6.85 27.08 0.34
CA TYR A 5 5.49 26.56 0.50
C TYR A 5 5.14 25.73 -0.73
N ALA A 6 5.04 24.44 -0.56
CA ALA A 6 4.62 23.55 -1.62
C ALA A 6 3.10 23.35 -1.57
N VAL A 7 2.42 23.65 -2.66
CA VAL A 7 0.97 23.44 -2.85
C VAL A 7 0.79 22.25 -3.78
N LYS A 8 0.40 21.13 -3.24
CA LYS A 8 0.15 19.88 -3.98
C LYS A 8 -1.25 19.87 -4.60
N ALA A 9 -2.24 20.38 -3.88
CA ALA A 9 -3.60 20.60 -4.35
C ALA A 9 -4.04 22.01 -3.99
N GLY A 10 -4.45 22.79 -4.94
CA GLY A 10 -4.87 24.17 -4.84
C GLY A 10 -5.29 24.73 -6.19
N LYS A 11 -5.60 26.01 -6.28
CA LYS A 11 -5.98 26.67 -7.55
C LYS A 11 -4.88 26.52 -8.60
N VAL A 12 -3.62 26.74 -8.18
CA VAL A 12 -2.43 26.48 -8.99
C VAL A 12 -1.43 25.73 -8.13
N PRO A 13 -1.18 24.42 -8.38
CA PRO A 13 -0.13 23.67 -7.71
C PRO A 13 1.27 24.23 -8.04
N GLY A 14 2.17 24.22 -7.07
CA GLY A 14 3.52 24.76 -7.28
C GLY A 14 4.24 25.05 -5.97
N ILE A 15 5.49 25.53 -6.09
CA ILE A 15 6.29 25.96 -4.95
C ILE A 15 6.31 27.48 -4.90
N TYR A 16 5.93 28.01 -3.76
CA TYR A 16 5.85 29.46 -3.49
C TYR A 16 6.87 29.87 -2.44
N ARG A 17 7.46 31.04 -2.60
CA ARG A 17 8.53 31.54 -1.71
C ARG A 17 8.02 32.46 -0.61
N ASP A 18 6.73 32.75 -0.60
CA ASP A 18 6.05 33.57 0.39
C ASP A 18 4.67 32.97 0.72
N TRP A 19 4.19 33.33 1.92
CA TRP A 19 2.91 32.83 2.40
C TRP A 19 1.71 33.42 1.65
N ASP A 20 1.79 34.67 1.24
CA ASP A 20 0.66 35.34 0.59
C ASP A 20 0.36 34.70 -0.77
N SER A 21 1.40 34.40 -1.54
CA SER A 21 1.28 33.65 -2.79
C SER A 21 0.72 32.26 -2.59
N CYS A 22 1.19 31.53 -1.59
CA CYS A 22 0.67 30.19 -1.24
C CYS A 22 -0.79 30.26 -0.80
N LYS A 23 -1.12 31.21 0.10
CA LYS A 23 -2.46 31.41 0.62
C LYS A 23 -3.47 31.69 -0.50
N ALA A 24 -3.10 32.48 -1.49
CA ALA A 24 -3.95 32.76 -2.65
C ALA A 24 -4.38 31.48 -3.40
N GLN A 25 -3.54 30.44 -3.37
CA GLN A 25 -3.80 29.16 -4.05
C GLN A 25 -4.65 28.19 -3.22
N VAL A 26 -4.54 28.24 -1.91
CA VAL A 26 -5.19 27.27 -1.02
C VAL A 26 -6.46 27.82 -0.36
N HIS A 27 -6.56 29.13 -0.21
CA HIS A 27 -7.71 29.78 0.42
C HIS A 27 -8.98 29.60 -0.41
N GLY A 28 -10.00 29.00 0.18
CA GLY A 28 -11.27 28.72 -0.49
C GLY A 28 -11.25 27.54 -1.47
N PHE A 29 -10.12 26.82 -1.55
CA PHE A 29 -10.03 25.60 -2.35
C PHE A 29 -10.34 24.37 -1.49
N LYS A 30 -11.41 23.66 -1.82
CA LYS A 30 -11.84 22.46 -1.09
C LYS A 30 -10.86 21.31 -1.35
N GLY A 31 -10.26 20.79 -0.28
CA GLY A 31 -9.27 19.71 -0.39
C GLY A 31 -7.85 20.21 -0.66
N ALA A 32 -7.52 21.46 -0.33
CA ALA A 32 -6.17 22.00 -0.47
C ALA A 32 -5.14 21.17 0.32
N ILE A 33 -4.03 20.81 -0.34
CA ILE A 33 -2.89 20.10 0.24
C ILE A 33 -1.66 20.98 0.05
N TYR A 34 -1.09 21.44 1.15
CA TYR A 34 0.11 22.28 1.14
C TYR A 34 0.94 22.10 2.41
N LYS A 35 2.22 22.38 2.32
CA LYS A 35 3.15 22.29 3.46
C LYS A 35 4.29 23.29 3.29
N SER A 36 4.84 23.80 4.42
CA SER A 36 6.01 24.67 4.41
C SER A 36 7.29 23.90 4.74
N PHE A 37 8.38 24.26 4.06
CA PHE A 37 9.69 23.64 4.19
C PHE A 37 10.78 24.68 4.42
N LYS A 38 11.92 24.24 4.93
CA LYS A 38 13.09 25.12 5.17
C LYS A 38 13.97 25.24 3.92
N THR A 39 13.94 24.21 3.05
CA THR A 39 14.72 24.18 1.81
C THR A 39 13.81 23.96 0.60
N GLU A 40 14.27 24.38 -0.57
CA GLU A 40 13.58 24.17 -1.84
C GLU A 40 13.58 22.68 -2.22
N GLU A 41 14.66 21.97 -1.87
CA GLU A 41 14.80 20.53 -2.11
C GLU A 41 13.75 19.71 -1.36
N GLU A 42 13.49 20.04 -0.09
CA GLU A 42 12.41 19.41 0.68
C GLU A 42 11.02 19.71 0.09
N ALA A 43 10.81 20.93 -0.41
CA ALA A 43 9.56 21.32 -1.06
C ALA A 43 9.39 20.61 -2.41
N LEU A 44 10.47 20.46 -3.19
CA LEU A 44 10.48 19.70 -4.44
C LEU A 44 10.24 18.21 -4.18
N ALA A 45 10.85 17.63 -3.14
CA ALA A 45 10.61 16.24 -2.75
C ALA A 45 9.12 16.03 -2.39
N PHE A 46 8.51 16.94 -1.65
CA PHE A 46 7.08 16.90 -1.35
C PHE A 46 6.20 17.03 -2.60
N MET A 47 6.59 17.87 -3.56
CA MET A 47 5.92 18.00 -4.85
C MET A 47 6.20 16.82 -5.78
N GLY A 48 7.43 16.30 -5.76
CA GLY A 48 7.87 15.12 -6.51
C GLY A 48 7.38 13.79 -5.91
N GLU A 49 6.81 13.83 -4.71
CA GLU A 49 5.92 12.77 -4.19
C GLU A 49 4.56 12.71 -4.92
N ILE A 50 4.32 13.52 -5.92
CA ILE A 50 3.64 13.08 -7.11
C ILE A 50 4.63 12.10 -7.79
N ARG A 51 4.70 10.84 -7.30
CA ARG A 51 4.95 9.74 -8.23
C ARG A 51 4.04 10.06 -9.41
N GLU A 52 4.60 10.25 -10.60
CA GLU A 52 3.82 10.02 -11.81
C GLU A 52 3.15 8.70 -11.52
N GLU A 53 1.82 8.72 -11.29
CA GLU A 53 1.06 7.49 -11.25
C GLU A 53 1.29 6.92 -12.63
N LYS A 54 2.29 6.03 -12.74
CA LYS A 54 2.42 5.22 -13.93
C LYS A 54 1.03 4.64 -14.10
N ASP A 55 0.41 4.90 -15.23
CA ASP A 55 -0.87 4.31 -15.58
C ASP A 55 -0.84 2.82 -15.23
N ASP A 56 -1.90 2.26 -14.71
CA ASP A 56 -1.98 0.83 -14.36
C ASP A 56 -1.54 -0.07 -15.52
N ALA A 57 -1.74 0.38 -16.76
CA ALA A 57 -1.23 -0.24 -17.98
C ALA A 57 0.32 -0.32 -18.07
N SER A 58 1.06 0.41 -17.25
CA SER A 58 2.54 0.37 -17.22
C SER A 58 3.12 -0.73 -16.33
N TYR A 59 2.27 -1.46 -15.58
CA TYR A 59 2.66 -2.60 -14.77
C TYR A 59 2.15 -3.89 -15.39
N ASP A 60 2.91 -4.97 -15.23
CA ASP A 60 2.44 -6.30 -15.65
C ASP A 60 1.17 -6.69 -14.85
N VAL A 61 1.11 -6.32 -13.58
CA VAL A 61 -0.02 -6.63 -12.70
C VAL A 61 -0.24 -5.53 -11.65
N VAL A 62 -1.50 -5.28 -11.36
CA VAL A 62 -1.95 -4.45 -10.23
C VAL A 62 -2.58 -5.35 -9.18
N ALA A 63 -2.14 -5.24 -7.94
CA ALA A 63 -2.68 -5.99 -6.81
C ALA A 63 -3.17 -5.07 -5.70
N TYR A 64 -4.30 -5.42 -5.13
CA TYR A 64 -4.86 -4.83 -3.92
C TYR A 64 -4.87 -5.88 -2.81
N VAL A 65 -4.41 -5.51 -1.64
CA VAL A 65 -4.37 -6.40 -0.47
C VAL A 65 -5.00 -5.73 0.72
N ASP A 66 -5.67 -6.51 1.54
CA ASP A 66 -6.25 -6.06 2.81
C ASP A 66 -6.20 -7.20 3.83
N GLY A 67 -6.27 -6.85 5.11
CA GLY A 67 -6.30 -7.76 6.23
C GLY A 67 -7.52 -7.56 7.11
N SER A 68 -8.04 -8.65 7.66
CA SER A 68 -9.15 -8.62 8.61
C SER A 68 -8.83 -9.43 9.87
N TYR A 69 -9.43 -9.04 10.99
CA TYR A 69 -9.28 -9.72 12.27
C TYR A 69 -10.65 -9.91 12.93
N ARG A 70 -10.90 -11.12 13.43
CA ARG A 70 -12.08 -11.43 14.25
C ARG A 70 -11.67 -11.58 15.70
N HIS A 71 -12.34 -10.86 16.57
CA HIS A 71 -12.09 -10.90 18.00
C HIS A 71 -12.65 -12.19 18.67
N ASP A 72 -13.73 -12.74 18.12
CA ASP A 72 -14.45 -13.85 18.71
C ASP A 72 -13.63 -15.14 18.77
N ASP A 73 -12.85 -15.40 17.73
CA ASP A 73 -12.00 -16.59 17.59
C ASP A 73 -10.50 -16.26 17.47
N ALA A 74 -10.14 -14.98 17.67
CA ALA A 74 -8.78 -14.48 17.50
C ALA A 74 -8.15 -14.89 16.16
N SER A 75 -8.95 -14.91 15.09
CA SER A 75 -8.49 -15.26 13.75
C SER A 75 -8.20 -14.02 12.91
N TYR A 76 -7.28 -14.17 11.99
CA TYR A 76 -6.91 -13.15 11.02
C TYR A 76 -6.96 -13.71 9.58
N SER A 77 -7.16 -12.86 8.62
CA SER A 77 -7.29 -13.27 7.22
C SER A 77 -6.73 -12.22 6.28
N TYR A 78 -6.42 -12.65 5.07
CA TYR A 78 -6.10 -11.74 3.98
C TYR A 78 -7.16 -11.82 2.87
N GLY A 79 -7.24 -10.74 2.11
CA GLY A 79 -7.88 -10.68 0.80
C GLY A 79 -6.92 -10.10 -0.22
N VAL A 80 -6.86 -10.69 -1.39
CA VAL A 80 -6.04 -10.26 -2.53
C VAL A 80 -6.92 -10.20 -3.77
N SER A 81 -6.88 -9.06 -4.46
CA SER A 81 -7.48 -8.88 -5.77
C SER A 81 -6.42 -8.40 -6.74
N MET A 82 -6.16 -9.17 -7.79
CA MET A 82 -5.14 -8.87 -8.80
C MET A 82 -5.77 -8.77 -10.18
N SER A 83 -5.28 -7.84 -10.99
CA SER A 83 -5.69 -7.67 -12.38
C SER A 83 -4.50 -7.33 -13.28
N TRP A 84 -4.56 -7.80 -14.52
CA TRP A 84 -3.58 -7.55 -15.58
C TRP A 84 -4.27 -7.56 -16.94
N GLU A 85 -3.55 -7.21 -17.98
CA GLU A 85 -4.11 -7.28 -19.33
C GLU A 85 -4.51 -8.72 -19.67
N GLY A 86 -5.80 -8.93 -19.88
CA GLY A 86 -6.37 -10.21 -20.26
C GLY A 86 -6.74 -11.14 -19.12
N GLY A 87 -6.61 -10.73 -17.84
CA GLY A 87 -6.99 -11.60 -16.73
C GLY A 87 -7.08 -10.94 -15.36
N SER A 88 -7.57 -11.71 -14.43
CA SER A 88 -7.63 -11.35 -13.01
C SER A 88 -7.53 -12.59 -12.12
N TRP A 89 -7.16 -12.38 -10.88
CA TRP A 89 -7.10 -13.44 -9.87
C TRP A 89 -7.41 -12.87 -8.49
N GLU A 90 -8.11 -13.67 -7.71
CA GLU A 90 -8.47 -13.33 -6.35
C GLU A 90 -8.15 -14.49 -5.42
N ASP A 91 -7.80 -14.18 -4.18
CA ASP A 91 -7.59 -15.16 -3.14
C ASP A 91 -7.88 -14.59 -1.76
N SER A 92 -8.26 -15.47 -0.86
CA SER A 92 -8.45 -15.15 0.56
C SER A 92 -8.33 -16.39 1.40
N CYS A 93 -7.78 -16.24 2.59
CA CYS A 93 -7.71 -17.34 3.56
C CYS A 93 -7.67 -16.79 4.98
N ARG A 94 -8.20 -17.57 5.91
CA ARG A 94 -8.26 -17.25 7.35
C ARG A 94 -7.36 -18.20 8.14
N PHE A 95 -6.76 -17.65 9.19
CA PHE A 95 -5.79 -18.35 10.03
C PHE A 95 -6.01 -18.04 11.50
N THR A 96 -5.50 -18.93 12.34
CA THR A 96 -5.27 -18.72 13.77
C THR A 96 -3.79 -18.91 14.08
N GLY A 97 -3.35 -18.58 15.27
CA GLY A 97 -1.99 -18.84 15.73
C GLY A 97 -1.21 -17.58 16.13
N GLU A 98 0.10 -17.71 16.16
CA GLU A 98 1.01 -16.71 16.73
C GLU A 98 0.88 -15.31 16.10
N MET A 99 0.67 -15.25 14.79
CA MET A 99 0.51 -13.99 14.07
C MET A 99 -0.79 -13.25 14.41
N ALA A 100 -1.76 -13.89 15.05
CA ALA A 100 -3.02 -13.26 15.47
C ALA A 100 -2.79 -12.07 16.42
N SER A 101 -1.66 -12.03 17.12
CA SER A 101 -1.24 -10.89 17.95
C SER A 101 -1.03 -9.60 17.15
N MET A 102 -0.83 -9.69 15.84
CA MET A 102 -0.71 -8.56 14.91
C MET A 102 -2.07 -8.14 14.32
N ARG A 103 -3.14 -8.87 14.63
CA ARG A 103 -4.52 -8.60 14.17
C ARG A 103 -4.62 -8.50 12.64
N ASN A 104 -5.32 -7.47 12.12
CA ASN A 104 -5.46 -7.23 10.68
C ASN A 104 -4.12 -7.05 9.94
N VAL A 105 -3.10 -6.52 10.62
CA VAL A 105 -1.76 -6.35 10.03
C VAL A 105 -1.14 -7.68 9.61
N ALA A 106 -1.41 -8.77 10.35
CA ALA A 106 -0.99 -10.11 9.94
C ALA A 106 -1.60 -10.51 8.59
N GLY A 107 -2.87 -10.22 8.38
CA GLY A 107 -3.55 -10.45 7.11
C GLY A 107 -2.95 -9.65 5.97
N GLU A 108 -2.64 -8.38 6.19
CA GLU A 108 -2.01 -7.54 5.15
C GLU A 108 -0.62 -8.03 4.75
N ILE A 109 0.21 -8.43 5.72
CA ILE A 109 1.52 -9.03 5.45
C ILE A 109 1.39 -10.30 4.61
N LEU A 110 0.44 -11.18 4.96
CA LEU A 110 0.20 -12.40 4.19
C LEU A 110 -0.35 -12.09 2.80
N GLY A 111 -1.31 -11.17 2.69
CA GLY A 111 -1.87 -10.74 1.41
C GLY A 111 -0.79 -10.21 0.47
N ALA A 112 0.09 -9.33 0.96
CA ALA A 112 1.22 -8.80 0.19
C ALA A 112 2.18 -9.94 -0.27
N THR A 113 2.48 -10.88 0.64
CA THR A 113 3.33 -12.04 0.31
C THR A 113 2.70 -12.93 -0.74
N VAL A 114 1.42 -13.24 -0.62
CA VAL A 114 0.65 -14.07 -1.56
C VAL A 114 0.57 -13.40 -2.93
N ALA A 115 0.29 -12.09 -2.97
CA ALA A 115 0.23 -11.33 -4.21
C ALA A 115 1.58 -11.36 -4.98
N MET A 116 2.69 -11.14 -4.28
CA MET A 116 4.03 -11.20 -4.89
C MET A 116 4.37 -12.62 -5.39
N LYS A 117 4.05 -13.67 -4.61
CA LYS A 117 4.24 -15.06 -5.04
C LYS A 117 3.44 -15.37 -6.31
N LYS A 118 2.18 -14.94 -6.36
CA LYS A 118 1.31 -15.14 -7.52
C LYS A 118 1.82 -14.40 -8.75
N ALA A 119 2.30 -13.17 -8.59
CA ALA A 119 2.89 -12.41 -9.68
C ALA A 119 4.12 -13.14 -10.29
N LEU A 120 5.00 -13.67 -9.44
CA LEU A 120 6.16 -14.45 -9.88
C LEU A 120 5.76 -15.78 -10.54
N GLU A 121 4.76 -16.48 -10.00
CA GLU A 121 4.20 -17.71 -10.59
C GLU A 121 3.68 -17.48 -12.01
N LEU A 122 3.04 -16.34 -12.24
CA LEU A 122 2.53 -15.91 -13.55
C LEU A 122 3.60 -15.34 -14.48
N GLY A 123 4.84 -15.22 -14.02
CA GLY A 123 5.97 -14.72 -14.80
C GLY A 123 6.03 -13.20 -14.95
N PHE A 124 5.33 -12.45 -14.12
CA PHE A 124 5.38 -10.99 -14.12
C PHE A 124 6.68 -10.46 -13.51
N CYS A 125 7.16 -9.34 -14.05
CA CYS A 125 8.39 -8.68 -13.61
C CYS A 125 8.11 -7.35 -12.89
N THR A 126 6.96 -6.72 -13.14
CA THR A 126 6.56 -5.45 -12.53
C THR A 126 5.18 -5.55 -11.88
N MET A 127 5.05 -5.02 -10.67
CA MET A 127 3.82 -5.06 -9.88
C MET A 127 3.53 -3.71 -9.25
N LYS A 128 2.30 -3.23 -9.37
CA LYS A 128 1.75 -2.18 -8.51
C LYS A 128 1.04 -2.86 -7.34
N LEU A 129 1.54 -2.68 -6.12
CA LEU A 129 0.95 -3.22 -4.90
C LEU A 129 0.27 -2.10 -4.11
N CYS A 130 -1.06 -2.14 -4.04
CA CYS A 130 -1.90 -1.19 -3.33
C CYS A 130 -2.29 -1.76 -1.96
N TYR A 131 -2.11 -0.96 -0.90
CA TYR A 131 -2.32 -1.34 0.50
C TYR A 131 -2.73 -0.10 1.32
N ASP A 132 -3.32 -0.28 2.49
CA ASP A 132 -3.70 0.84 3.35
C ASP A 132 -2.81 0.99 4.60
N TYR A 133 -2.13 -0.05 5.04
CA TYR A 133 -1.24 -0.01 6.19
C TYR A 133 0.22 0.27 5.80
N ALA A 134 0.75 1.40 6.24
CA ALA A 134 2.10 1.88 5.86
C ALA A 134 3.25 0.89 6.13
N GLY A 135 3.09 -0.01 7.11
CA GLY A 135 4.09 -1.03 7.43
C GLY A 135 4.44 -1.95 6.26
N ILE A 136 3.52 -2.17 5.33
CA ILE A 136 3.77 -3.04 4.15
C ILE A 136 4.95 -2.53 3.33
N GLU A 137 5.03 -1.25 3.08
CA GLU A 137 6.16 -0.64 2.36
C GLU A 137 7.40 -0.50 3.25
N HIS A 138 7.22 0.06 4.46
CA HIS A 138 8.34 0.42 5.32
C HIS A 138 9.12 -0.79 5.83
N TRP A 139 8.47 -1.92 6.12
CA TRP A 139 9.17 -3.16 6.47
C TRP A 139 9.87 -3.77 5.27
N ALA A 140 9.24 -3.81 4.11
CA ALA A 140 9.86 -4.34 2.89
C ALA A 140 11.15 -3.57 2.55
N LYS A 141 11.12 -2.25 2.62
CA LYS A 141 12.27 -1.38 2.35
C LYS A 141 13.30 -1.32 3.49
N GLY A 142 12.99 -1.89 4.66
CA GLY A 142 13.86 -1.85 5.84
C GLY A 142 13.91 -0.50 6.56
N GLU A 143 12.94 0.36 6.31
CA GLU A 143 12.81 1.67 6.95
C GLU A 143 12.25 1.55 8.38
N TRP A 144 11.43 0.54 8.62
CA TRP A 144 10.94 0.18 9.94
C TRP A 144 11.59 -1.09 10.45
N LYS A 145 11.91 -1.12 11.74
CA LYS A 145 12.50 -2.27 12.40
C LYS A 145 11.53 -3.45 12.46
N CYS A 146 11.98 -4.61 12.01
CA CYS A 146 11.23 -5.86 12.07
C CYS A 146 11.49 -6.56 13.40
N ASN A 147 10.53 -6.52 14.34
CA ASN A 147 10.65 -7.07 15.68
C ASN A 147 9.81 -8.31 15.94
N LYS A 148 8.78 -8.53 15.12
CA LYS A 148 7.88 -9.68 15.21
C LYS A 148 8.20 -10.68 14.13
N LYS A 149 7.95 -11.96 14.38
CA LYS A 149 8.19 -13.04 13.42
C LYS A 149 7.56 -12.73 12.05
N GLY A 150 6.31 -12.29 12.02
CA GLY A 150 5.63 -11.94 10.77
C GLY A 150 6.33 -10.84 9.97
N THR A 151 6.85 -9.79 10.63
CA THR A 151 7.59 -8.70 9.96
C THR A 151 8.98 -9.14 9.51
N ILE A 152 9.65 -9.99 10.29
CA ILE A 152 10.96 -10.56 9.94
C ILE A 152 10.83 -11.46 8.71
N ASP A 153 9.88 -12.37 8.72
CA ASP A 153 9.63 -13.30 7.62
C ASP A 153 9.21 -12.56 6.34
N TYR A 154 8.38 -11.52 6.46
CA TYR A 154 7.96 -10.68 5.35
C TYR A 154 9.14 -9.94 4.71
N LYS A 155 10.00 -9.32 5.52
CA LYS A 155 11.20 -8.64 5.04
C LYS A 155 12.15 -9.61 4.33
N ALA A 156 12.40 -10.78 4.92
CA ALA A 156 13.24 -11.81 4.32
C ALA A 156 12.65 -12.31 2.99
N PHE A 157 11.34 -12.51 2.93
CA PHE A 157 10.66 -12.88 1.68
C PHE A 157 10.83 -11.80 0.61
N TYR A 158 10.54 -10.53 0.93
CA TYR A 158 10.69 -9.43 -0.03
C TYR A 158 12.14 -9.33 -0.55
N ASP A 159 13.14 -9.42 0.32
CA ASP A 159 14.53 -9.41 -0.08
C ASP A 159 14.91 -10.56 -1.03
N SER A 160 14.23 -11.70 -0.91
CA SER A 160 14.45 -12.85 -1.79
C SER A 160 13.84 -12.70 -3.19
N VAL A 161 12.88 -11.80 -3.37
CA VAL A 161 12.12 -11.65 -4.63
C VAL A 161 12.32 -10.32 -5.34
N LYS A 162 12.81 -9.29 -4.66
CA LYS A 162 12.93 -7.91 -5.18
C LYS A 162 13.77 -7.78 -6.45
N ASP A 163 14.73 -8.69 -6.68
CA ASP A 163 15.56 -8.69 -7.88
C ASP A 163 14.85 -9.34 -9.10
N ARG A 164 13.75 -10.03 -8.87
CA ARG A 164 12.94 -10.70 -9.91
C ARG A 164 11.58 -10.03 -10.12
N LEU A 165 11.09 -9.30 -9.15
CA LEU A 165 9.82 -8.59 -9.18
C LEU A 165 10.03 -7.16 -8.70
N GLU A 166 9.92 -6.20 -9.59
CA GLU A 166 9.91 -4.78 -9.24
C GLU A 166 8.55 -4.42 -8.67
N VAL A 167 8.49 -4.16 -7.37
CA VAL A 167 7.26 -3.79 -6.68
C VAL A 167 7.21 -2.29 -6.45
N THR A 168 6.21 -1.64 -7.02
CA THR A 168 5.85 -0.26 -6.70
C THR A 168 4.79 -0.29 -5.61
N PHE A 169 5.16 0.18 -4.43
CA PHE A 169 4.26 0.27 -3.28
C PHE A 169 3.40 1.53 -3.38
N VAL A 170 2.08 1.37 -3.34
CA VAL A 170 1.12 2.48 -3.38
C VAL A 170 0.19 2.39 -2.18
N LYS A 171 0.40 3.30 -1.24
CA LYS A 171 -0.51 3.44 -0.10
C LYS A 171 -1.79 4.13 -0.55
N ILE A 172 -2.91 3.49 -0.30
CA ILE A 172 -4.25 4.03 -0.55
C ILE A 172 -4.93 4.37 0.78
N GLU A 173 -5.92 5.25 0.72
CA GLU A 173 -6.76 5.50 1.89
C GLU A 173 -7.87 4.44 1.96
N ALA A 174 -8.07 3.89 3.16
CA ALA A 174 -9.13 2.91 3.39
C ALA A 174 -10.51 3.52 3.07
N HIS A 175 -11.40 2.73 2.47
CA HIS A 175 -12.79 3.11 2.19
C HIS A 175 -12.99 4.35 1.30
N THR A 176 -12.10 4.56 0.33
CA THR A 176 -12.18 5.69 -0.62
C THR A 176 -12.93 5.36 -1.92
N GLY A 177 -13.56 4.19 -2.02
CA GLY A 177 -14.32 3.78 -3.21
C GLY A 177 -13.46 3.23 -4.34
N VAL A 178 -12.20 2.90 -4.09
CA VAL A 178 -11.35 2.19 -5.06
C VAL A 178 -11.80 0.74 -5.16
N GLU A 179 -12.35 0.34 -6.29
CA GLU A 179 -12.99 -0.97 -6.50
C GLU A 179 -12.10 -2.15 -6.08
N GLY A 180 -10.83 -2.16 -6.48
CA GLY A 180 -9.90 -3.24 -6.12
C GLY A 180 -9.64 -3.32 -4.61
N ASN A 181 -9.57 -2.18 -3.93
CA ASN A 181 -9.40 -2.14 -2.48
C ASN A 181 -10.64 -2.63 -1.73
N GLU A 182 -11.82 -2.19 -2.16
CA GLU A 182 -13.08 -2.66 -1.59
C GLU A 182 -13.29 -4.17 -1.82
N ARG A 183 -12.82 -4.67 -2.96
CA ARG A 183 -12.84 -6.10 -3.24
C ARG A 183 -11.91 -6.87 -2.31
N ALA A 184 -10.68 -6.42 -2.11
CA ALA A 184 -9.73 -7.03 -1.17
C ALA A 184 -10.27 -7.03 0.27
N ASP A 185 -10.87 -5.93 0.74
CA ASP A 185 -11.53 -5.82 2.05
C ASP A 185 -12.66 -6.86 2.20
N THR A 186 -13.53 -6.98 1.20
CA THR A 186 -14.60 -7.96 1.18
C THR A 186 -14.05 -9.39 1.26
N LEU A 187 -13.06 -9.71 0.45
CA LEU A 187 -12.40 -11.02 0.45
C LEU A 187 -11.78 -11.34 1.81
N ALA A 188 -11.11 -10.38 2.45
CA ALA A 188 -10.52 -10.57 3.76
C ALA A 188 -11.58 -10.82 4.85
N LYS A 189 -12.70 -10.10 4.82
CA LYS A 189 -13.80 -10.25 5.78
C LYS A 189 -14.54 -11.57 5.63
N GLU A 190 -14.77 -12.01 4.40
CA GLU A 190 -15.50 -13.23 4.06
C GLU A 190 -14.61 -14.49 4.04
N ALA A 191 -13.29 -14.33 4.20
CA ALA A 191 -12.34 -15.43 4.16
C ALA A 191 -12.69 -16.54 5.15
N THR A 192 -12.56 -17.78 4.71
CA THR A 192 -12.74 -19.00 5.48
C THR A 192 -11.41 -19.69 5.75
N PHE A 193 -11.38 -20.60 6.72
CA PHE A 193 -10.21 -21.46 6.96
C PHE A 193 -9.97 -22.37 5.76
N SER A 194 -8.71 -22.64 5.46
CA SER A 194 -8.35 -23.61 4.42
C SER A 194 -8.85 -25.00 4.82
N SER A 195 -9.47 -25.73 3.89
CA SER A 195 -9.93 -27.11 4.10
C SER A 195 -8.82 -28.15 4.29
N THR A 196 -7.56 -27.72 4.32
CA THR A 196 -6.38 -28.60 4.50
C THR A 196 -5.89 -28.71 5.93
N ASP A 197 -6.50 -28.04 6.90
CA ASP A 197 -6.15 -28.15 8.33
C ASP A 197 -7.04 -29.15 9.12
N GLU A 198 -7.72 -30.08 8.44
CA GLU A 198 -8.29 -31.27 9.07
C GLU A 198 -7.31 -32.45 8.92
N GLY A 199 -6.31 -32.43 9.77
CA GLY A 199 -5.38 -33.55 9.85
C GLY A 199 -4.62 -33.55 11.16
#